data_926ee29e6fc0d4f28466cc2846309535
#
_entry.id   926ee29e6fc0d4f28466cc2846309535
#
_cell.length_a   1.000
_cell.length_b   1.000
_cell.length_c   1.000
_cell.angle_alpha   90.00
_cell.angle_beta   90.00
_cell.angle_gamma   90.00
#
_symmetry.space_group_name_H-M   'P 1'
#
loop_
_entity.id
_entity.type
_entity.pdbx_description
1 polymer ?
#
loop_
_entity_poly.entity_id
_entity_poly.type
_entity_poly.pdbx_seq_one_letter_code
_entity_poly.pdbx_strand_id
1 'polypeptide(L)'
;MSGSTPPRNRLAKPLPDQWRRWLVEQGVPKRKYTAVCRATLVGGRVIDELVIDQGWIVSLDRSGVSAPVTQRIDFDPRMIEGLELIQFV
;
A
#
# COMPACT_ATOMS: atom_id res chain seq x y z
N MET A 1 -16.73 16.58 2.75
CA MET A 1 -15.39 16.34 3.29
C MET A 1 -15.09 14.85 3.26
N SER A 2 -13.98 14.47 2.70
CA SER A 2 -13.64 13.06 2.64
C SER A 2 -13.35 12.54 4.04
N GLY A 3 -13.76 11.30 4.33
CA GLY A 3 -13.50 10.68 5.60
C GLY A 3 -12.08 10.16 5.77
N SER A 4 -11.21 10.32 4.79
CA SER A 4 -9.87 9.78 4.92
C SER A 4 -8.94 10.78 5.57
N THR A 5 -8.27 10.32 6.62
CA THR A 5 -7.23 11.08 7.27
C THR A 5 -5.93 10.88 6.49
N PRO A 6 -5.30 11.95 6.00
CA PRO A 6 -4.02 11.77 5.32
C PRO A 6 -2.96 11.25 6.30
N PRO A 7 -2.00 10.47 5.84
CA PRO A 7 -0.92 10.02 6.70
C PRO A 7 -0.08 11.22 7.14
N ARG A 8 0.55 11.10 8.30
CA ARG A 8 1.43 12.16 8.81
C ARG A 8 2.59 12.44 7.89
N ASN A 9 2.99 11.44 7.11
CA ASN A 9 4.14 11.55 6.24
C ASN A 9 3.67 11.87 4.82
N ARG A 10 4.19 12.98 4.27
CA ARG A 10 3.87 13.44 2.92
C ARG A 10 4.46 12.56 1.82
N LEU A 11 5.34 11.62 2.18
CA LEU A 11 5.95 10.72 1.21
C LEU A 11 5.04 9.58 0.81
N ALA A 12 4.00 9.31 1.59
CA ALA A 12 3.04 8.26 1.28
C ALA A 12 2.19 8.64 0.07
N LYS A 13 1.77 7.64 -0.70
CA LYS A 13 0.90 7.85 -1.85
C LYS A 13 -0.36 7.00 -1.73
N PRO A 14 -1.50 7.50 -2.22
CA PRO A 14 -2.75 6.75 -2.12
C PRO A 14 -2.75 5.53 -3.04
N LEU A 15 -3.27 4.43 -2.54
CA LEU A 15 -3.51 3.23 -3.35
C LEU A 15 -4.74 3.48 -4.23
N PRO A 16 -4.69 3.17 -5.54
CA PRO A 16 -5.86 3.30 -6.40
C PRO A 16 -7.07 2.50 -5.89
N ASP A 17 -8.26 3.02 -6.14
CA ASP A 17 -9.50 2.42 -5.64
C ASP A 17 -9.69 0.96 -6.07
N GLN A 18 -9.30 0.62 -7.29
CA GLN A 18 -9.40 -0.76 -7.76
C GLN A 18 -8.64 -1.73 -6.87
N TRP A 19 -7.48 -1.32 -6.35
CA TRP A 19 -6.66 -2.15 -5.48
C TRP A 19 -7.18 -2.13 -4.04
N ARG A 20 -7.76 -1.03 -3.59
CA ARG A 20 -8.42 -1.00 -2.29
C ARG A 20 -9.57 -1.99 -2.25
N ARG A 21 -10.38 -2.04 -3.31
CA ARG A 21 -11.49 -3.00 -3.43
C ARG A 21 -10.98 -4.42 -3.51
N TRP A 22 -9.89 -4.63 -4.25
CA TRP A 22 -9.27 -5.95 -4.34
C TRP A 22 -8.82 -6.45 -2.98
N LEU A 23 -8.22 -5.60 -2.15
CA LEU A 23 -7.81 -5.98 -0.79
C LEU A 23 -9.00 -6.45 0.05
N VAL A 24 -10.11 -5.74 -0.02
CA VAL A 24 -11.32 -6.15 0.70
C VAL A 24 -11.81 -7.51 0.21
N GLU A 25 -11.74 -7.79 -1.07
CA GLU A 25 -12.07 -9.09 -1.63
C GLU A 25 -11.16 -10.20 -1.13
N GLN A 26 -9.92 -9.86 -0.79
CA GLN A 26 -8.96 -10.80 -0.20
C GLN A 26 -9.17 -11.01 1.31
N GLY A 27 -10.12 -10.32 1.91
CA GLY A 27 -10.42 -10.45 3.33
C GLY A 27 -9.81 -9.38 4.21
N VAL A 28 -9.14 -8.39 3.63
CA VAL A 28 -8.56 -7.28 4.38
C VAL A 28 -9.69 -6.35 4.84
N PRO A 29 -9.69 -5.93 6.13
CA PRO A 29 -10.71 -5.01 6.62
C PRO A 29 -10.70 -3.69 5.84
N LYS A 30 -11.84 -3.02 5.79
CA LYS A 30 -11.94 -1.72 5.11
C LYS A 30 -11.21 -0.61 5.85
N ARG A 31 -11.01 -0.77 7.17
CA ARG A 31 -10.41 0.24 8.04
C ARG A 31 -9.41 -0.40 8.98
N LYS A 32 -8.45 0.38 9.44
CA LYS A 32 -7.47 -0.01 10.45
C LYS A 32 -6.74 -1.31 10.10
N TYR A 33 -6.08 -1.29 8.97
CA TYR A 33 -5.26 -2.43 8.55
C TYR A 33 -3.91 -1.97 8.08
N THR A 34 -2.94 -2.86 8.17
CA THR A 34 -1.64 -2.74 7.52
C THR A 34 -1.44 -4.00 6.70
N ALA A 35 -1.32 -3.85 5.41
CA ALA A 35 -1.14 -4.98 4.50
C ALA A 35 0.25 -4.94 3.87
N VAL A 36 0.84 -6.13 3.70
CA VAL A 36 2.08 -6.30 2.97
C VAL A 36 1.76 -7.07 1.70
N CYS A 37 2.11 -6.49 0.57
CA CYS A 37 1.83 -7.07 -0.74
C CYS A 37 3.07 -7.11 -1.60
N ARG A 38 3.11 -8.08 -2.53
CA ARG A 38 4.06 -8.04 -3.62
C ARG A 38 3.39 -7.30 -4.77
N ALA A 39 4.04 -6.26 -5.27
CA ALA A 39 3.50 -5.45 -6.36
C ALA A 39 4.34 -5.63 -7.62
N THR A 40 3.65 -5.77 -8.74
CA THR A 40 4.28 -5.76 -10.07
C THR A 40 3.87 -4.47 -10.76
N LEU A 41 4.86 -3.73 -11.23
CA LEU A 41 4.63 -2.47 -11.92
C LEU A 41 4.71 -2.66 -13.44
N VAL A 42 4.08 -1.77 -14.17
CA VAL A 42 4.24 -1.69 -15.62
C VAL A 42 5.73 -1.53 -15.91
N GLY A 43 6.25 -2.35 -16.82
CA GLY A 43 7.69 -2.39 -17.11
C GLY A 43 8.44 -3.51 -16.43
N GLY A 44 7.78 -4.26 -15.53
CA GLY A 44 8.35 -5.47 -14.94
C GLY A 44 9.03 -5.30 -13.59
N ARG A 45 9.08 -4.08 -13.05
CA ARG A 45 9.63 -3.90 -11.70
C ARG A 45 8.74 -4.60 -10.67
N VAL A 46 9.36 -5.32 -9.75
CA VAL A 46 8.66 -6.02 -8.67
C VAL A 46 9.09 -5.42 -7.34
N ILE A 47 8.11 -5.13 -6.48
CA ILE A 47 8.34 -4.68 -5.12
C ILE A 47 7.86 -5.81 -4.20
N ASP A 48 8.79 -6.45 -3.51
CA ASP A 48 8.49 -7.68 -2.76
C ASP A 48 7.64 -7.45 -1.52
N GLU A 49 7.80 -6.31 -0.85
CA GLU A 49 7.17 -6.04 0.42
C GLU A 49 6.58 -4.64 0.48
N LEU A 50 5.67 -4.35 -0.43
CA LEU A 50 4.97 -3.07 -0.44
C LEU A 50 4.05 -2.99 0.76
N VAL A 51 4.24 -2.01 1.63
CA VAL A 51 3.42 -1.82 2.83
C VAL A 51 2.33 -0.81 2.55
N ILE A 52 1.09 -1.23 2.79
CA ILE A 52 -0.11 -0.41 2.58
C ILE A 52 -0.79 -0.25 3.93
N ASP A 53 -0.90 0.98 4.40
CA ASP A 53 -1.55 1.30 5.66
C ASP A 53 -2.80 2.12 5.40
N GLN A 54 -3.96 1.51 5.70
CA GLN A 54 -5.27 2.16 5.56
C GLN A 54 -5.49 2.84 4.20
N GLY A 55 -5.06 2.16 3.14
CA GLY A 55 -5.23 2.66 1.77
C GLY A 55 -4.11 3.57 1.28
N TRP A 56 -3.03 3.71 2.05
CA TRP A 56 -1.87 4.49 1.63
C TRP A 56 -0.64 3.60 1.53
N ILE A 57 0.12 3.79 0.46
CA ILE A 57 1.41 3.12 0.30
C ILE A 57 2.42 3.90 1.12
N VAL A 58 2.96 3.27 2.17
CA VAL A 58 3.83 3.96 3.14
C VAL A 58 5.27 3.48 3.10
N SER A 59 5.54 2.30 2.56
CA SER A 59 6.89 1.76 2.55
C SER A 59 7.06 0.75 1.43
N LEU A 60 8.32 0.59 1.00
CA LEU A 60 8.70 -0.39 -0.03
C LEU A 60 9.32 -1.64 0.59
N ASP A 61 9.37 -1.73 1.91
CA ASP A 61 9.85 -2.92 2.61
C ASP A 61 9.15 -3.05 3.97
N ARG A 62 9.33 -4.23 4.57
CA ARG A 62 8.62 -4.61 5.78
C ARG A 62 8.96 -3.75 7.00
N SER A 63 10.04 -3.01 6.98
CA SER A 63 10.40 -2.13 8.10
C SER A 63 9.32 -1.07 8.35
N GLY A 64 8.55 -0.70 7.33
CA GLY A 64 7.46 0.23 7.47
C GLY A 64 6.26 -0.28 8.27
N VAL A 65 6.23 -1.57 8.61
CA VAL A 65 5.16 -2.15 9.42
C VAL A 65 5.32 -1.77 10.89
N SER A 66 6.54 -1.82 11.40
CA SER A 66 6.81 -1.63 12.82
C SER A 66 7.45 -0.29 13.16
N ALA A 67 7.90 0.47 12.18
CA ALA A 67 8.56 1.74 12.40
C ALA A 67 7.67 2.88 11.88
N PRO A 68 7.65 4.03 12.57
CA PRO A 68 6.90 5.19 12.07
C PRO A 68 7.58 5.88 10.88
N VAL A 69 8.58 5.25 10.31
CA VAL A 69 9.33 5.81 9.19
C VAL A 69 8.64 5.45 7.89
N THR A 70 8.18 6.47 7.18
CA THR A 70 7.62 6.29 5.84
C THR A 70 8.73 6.52 4.82
N GLN A 71 8.92 5.57 3.95
CA GLN A 71 9.88 5.69 2.87
C GLN A 71 9.28 6.51 1.72
N ARG A 72 10.15 7.13 0.95
CA ARG A 72 9.74 7.82 -0.27
C ARG A 72 9.27 6.78 -1.28
N ILE A 73 8.05 6.97 -1.78
CA ILE A 73 7.50 6.11 -2.81
C ILE A 73 7.94 6.68 -4.16
N ASP A 74 8.82 5.97 -4.84
CA ASP A 74 9.49 6.44 -6.05
C ASP A 74 8.80 6.03 -7.36
N PHE A 75 7.53 5.65 -7.28
CA PHE A 75 6.74 5.29 -8.46
C PHE A 75 5.31 5.82 -8.31
N ASP A 76 4.62 5.91 -9.44
CA ASP A 76 3.21 6.29 -9.44
C ASP A 76 2.37 5.04 -9.13
N PRO A 77 1.52 5.05 -8.10
CA PRO A 77 0.67 3.91 -7.77
C PRO A 77 -0.22 3.43 -8.92
N ARG A 78 -0.52 4.30 -9.87
CA ARG A 78 -1.29 3.90 -11.06
C ARG A 78 -0.53 2.96 -11.96
N MET A 79 0.77 2.82 -11.76
CA MET A 79 1.60 1.89 -12.53
C MET A 79 1.55 0.47 -11.99
N ILE A 80 0.87 0.22 -10.89
CA ILE A 80 0.69 -1.12 -10.35
C ILE A 80 -0.23 -1.90 -11.29
N GLU A 81 0.29 -2.97 -11.87
CA GLU A 81 -0.51 -3.85 -12.73
C GLU A 81 -0.91 -5.16 -12.05
N GLY A 82 -0.30 -5.48 -10.91
CA GLY A 82 -0.66 -6.67 -10.14
C GLY A 82 -0.27 -6.55 -8.69
N LEU A 83 -1.07 -7.13 -7.81
CA LEU A 83 -0.78 -7.23 -6.39
C LEU A 83 -1.00 -8.66 -5.92
N GLU A 84 -0.16 -9.12 -5.00
CA GLU A 84 -0.30 -10.39 -4.31
C GLU A 84 -0.25 -10.10 -2.82
N LEU A 85 -1.30 -10.48 -2.10
CA LEU A 85 -1.36 -10.27 -0.66
C LEU A 85 -0.48 -11.29 0.05
N ILE A 86 0.48 -10.80 0.85
CA ILE A 86 1.38 -11.65 1.62
C ILE A 86 0.85 -11.81 3.04
N GLN A 87 0.52 -10.70 3.69
CA GLN A 87 -0.05 -10.72 5.04
C GLN A 87 -0.76 -9.39 5.32
N PHE A 88 -1.61 -9.39 6.34
CA PHE A 88 -2.19 -8.16 6.85
C PHE A 88 -2.44 -8.29 8.36
N VAL A 89 -2.51 -7.16 8.99
CA VAL A 89 -2.76 -7.07 10.43
C VAL A 89 -3.99 -6.21 10.67
#